data_51d08745f97bcb996f2a32d427502d4a
#
_entry.id   51d08745f97bcb996f2a32d427502d4a
#
_cell.length_a   1.000
_cell.length_b   1.000
_cell.length_c   1.000
_cell.angle_alpha   90.00
_cell.angle_beta   90.00
_cell.angle_gamma   90.00
#
_symmetry.space_group_name_H-M   'P 1'
#
loop_
_entity.id
_entity.type
_entity.pdbx_description
1 polymer ?
#
loop_
_entity_poly.entity_id
_entity_poly.type
_entity_poly.pdbx_seq_one_letter_code
_entity_poly.pdbx_strand_id
1 'polypeptide(L)'
;SPAVLGHLSKNIRIAVLKTPLVDEDVGVTASIRIVNPQNMQKEDFVKGGTATGPMLDFLAACLRYGVSVCVAGATGSGKTTVAGWLLTTIPDNKRIFTIENGSRELDLVREKDGRVCNSVIHTITRESENAKQNIDQDMLLDMALRYHPDIICVGEMRSAEAYAAQEAARTGHGVLTTIHSNSSQATWRRMVTLCKRKHEMADDTLMDLVTEAFPIVVFAKQLEDKSRKIMEIMDCEILPTGERRYNTLYHFKIEENRLEDGKYRIKGRHEAVNPISESLQKRFIDNGMPQEVLTQLVGKKSAPSKGKSGSSPAKAGQATPAPKTRSAQSKPPAKPETGKEGGESV
;
A
#
# COMPACT_ATOMS: atom_id res chain seq x y z
N SER A 1 -33.67 -11.57 -6.41
CA SER A 1 -32.76 -11.17 -5.34
C SER A 1 -33.07 -9.74 -4.91
N PRO A 2 -33.10 -9.42 -3.60
CA PRO A 2 -33.28 -8.05 -3.12
C PRO A 2 -32.00 -7.20 -3.24
N ALA A 3 -30.86 -7.80 -3.58
CA ALA A 3 -29.61 -7.15 -3.90
C ALA A 3 -29.10 -7.65 -5.25
N VAL A 4 -28.64 -6.73 -6.10
CA VAL A 4 -28.08 -7.04 -7.42
C VAL A 4 -26.80 -6.23 -7.60
N LEU A 5 -25.74 -6.91 -8.00
CA LEU A 5 -24.51 -6.31 -8.49
C LEU A 5 -24.41 -6.59 -9.98
N GLY A 6 -24.12 -5.58 -10.78
CA GLY A 6 -24.07 -5.72 -12.23
C GLY A 6 -23.25 -4.65 -12.91
N HIS A 7 -23.21 -4.75 -14.23
CA HIS A 7 -22.53 -3.80 -15.12
C HIS A 7 -23.51 -3.33 -16.19
N LEU A 8 -23.57 -2.04 -16.43
CA LEU A 8 -24.30 -1.47 -17.56
C LEU A 8 -23.40 -1.39 -18.82
N SER A 9 -22.09 -1.30 -18.61
CA SER A 9 -21.08 -1.35 -19.66
C SER A 9 -19.72 -1.76 -19.06
N LYS A 10 -18.66 -1.83 -19.87
CA LYS A 10 -17.31 -2.18 -19.40
C LYS A 10 -16.85 -1.34 -18.19
N ASN A 11 -17.27 -0.08 -18.13
CA ASN A 11 -16.80 0.90 -17.17
C ASN A 11 -17.89 1.43 -16.22
N ILE A 12 -19.10 0.86 -16.21
CA ILE A 12 -20.19 1.29 -15.34
C ILE A 12 -20.64 0.12 -14.48
N ARG A 13 -20.33 0.20 -13.20
CA ARG A 13 -20.83 -0.72 -12.17
C ARG A 13 -22.13 -0.20 -11.58
N ILE A 14 -23.04 -1.10 -11.30
CA ILE A 14 -24.28 -0.79 -10.59
C ILE A 14 -24.47 -1.76 -9.43
N ALA A 15 -24.81 -1.20 -8.28
CA ALA A 15 -25.27 -1.96 -7.12
C ALA A 15 -26.67 -1.48 -6.79
N VAL A 16 -27.63 -2.39 -6.74
CA VAL A 16 -29.04 -2.10 -6.46
C VAL A 16 -29.47 -2.86 -5.24
N LEU A 17 -30.16 -2.16 -4.33
CA LEU A 17 -30.83 -2.73 -3.19
C LEU A 17 -32.32 -2.38 -3.28
N LYS A 18 -33.18 -3.33 -2.91
CA LYS A 18 -34.62 -3.13 -2.77
C LYS A 18 -35.14 -3.73 -1.47
N THR A 19 -36.38 -3.47 -1.15
CA THR A 19 -37.10 -4.08 -0.03
C THR A 19 -36.94 -5.60 -0.05
N PRO A 20 -36.68 -6.30 1.08
CA PRO A 20 -36.64 -5.77 2.47
C PRO A 20 -35.28 -5.25 2.96
N LEU A 21 -34.27 -5.07 2.09
CA LEU A 21 -32.94 -4.58 2.48
C LEU A 21 -32.88 -3.06 2.66
N VAL A 22 -33.85 -2.36 2.13
CA VAL A 22 -34.07 -0.93 2.34
C VAL A 22 -35.51 -0.69 2.79
N ASP A 23 -35.76 0.42 3.47
CA ASP A 23 -37.10 0.80 3.94
C ASP A 23 -38.10 0.86 2.80
N GLU A 24 -39.37 0.53 3.11
CA GLU A 24 -40.45 0.56 2.13
C GLU A 24 -40.66 1.94 1.53
N ASP A 25 -40.46 3.00 2.32
CA ASP A 25 -40.56 4.40 1.86
C ASP A 25 -39.48 4.76 0.82
N VAL A 26 -38.33 4.07 0.84
CA VAL A 26 -37.25 4.25 -0.15
C VAL A 26 -37.48 3.35 -1.37
N GLY A 27 -38.03 2.16 -1.16
CA GLY A 27 -38.37 1.16 -2.18
C GLY A 27 -37.16 0.56 -2.86
N VAL A 28 -36.42 1.35 -3.64
CA VAL A 28 -35.21 0.93 -4.38
C VAL A 28 -34.13 2.00 -4.28
N THR A 29 -32.91 1.56 -4.00
CA THR A 29 -31.73 2.45 -4.08
C THR A 29 -30.70 1.85 -5.02
N ALA A 30 -29.96 2.70 -5.74
CA ALA A 30 -28.89 2.28 -6.64
C ALA A 30 -27.64 3.13 -6.44
N SER A 31 -26.50 2.47 -6.42
CA SER A 31 -25.19 3.09 -6.52
C SER A 31 -24.61 2.83 -7.91
N ILE A 32 -24.38 3.88 -8.67
CA ILE A 32 -23.80 3.81 -10.01
C ILE A 32 -22.37 4.35 -9.92
N ARG A 33 -21.39 3.49 -10.17
CA ARG A 33 -19.99 3.89 -10.22
C ARG A 33 -19.52 3.87 -11.67
N ILE A 34 -19.21 5.05 -12.18
CA ILE A 34 -18.58 5.19 -13.50
C ILE A 34 -17.07 5.14 -13.27
N VAL A 35 -16.46 4.07 -13.74
CA VAL A 35 -15.00 3.94 -13.79
C VAL A 35 -14.58 4.58 -15.10
N ASN A 36 -14.04 5.76 -15.04
CA ASN A 36 -13.44 6.40 -16.19
C ASN A 36 -11.94 6.17 -16.09
N PRO A 37 -11.35 5.21 -16.79
CA PRO A 37 -9.92 5.02 -16.82
C PRO A 37 -9.31 6.16 -17.65
N GLN A 38 -9.36 7.38 -17.11
CA GLN A 38 -8.48 8.41 -17.60
C GLN A 38 -7.09 7.95 -17.23
N ASN A 39 -6.31 7.62 -18.26
CA ASN A 39 -4.89 7.32 -18.10
C ASN A 39 -4.21 8.60 -17.62
N MET A 40 -4.23 8.80 -16.29
CA MET A 40 -3.52 9.90 -15.66
C MET A 40 -2.05 9.79 -16.04
N GLN A 41 -1.50 10.92 -16.47
CA GLN A 41 -0.09 11.03 -16.77
C GLN A 41 0.69 11.37 -15.49
N LYS A 42 2.00 11.18 -15.52
CA LYS A 42 2.89 11.55 -14.41
C LYS A 42 2.67 12.99 -13.95
N GLU A 43 2.51 13.88 -14.92
CA GLU A 43 2.30 15.31 -14.72
C GLU A 43 1.04 15.64 -13.92
N ASP A 44 -0.01 14.83 -14.06
CA ASP A 44 -1.28 15.03 -13.35
C ASP A 44 -1.12 14.76 -11.84
N PHE A 45 -0.36 13.70 -11.49
CA PHE A 45 -0.02 13.41 -10.09
C PHE A 45 0.84 14.51 -9.48
N VAL A 46 1.80 15.03 -10.24
CA VAL A 46 2.69 16.10 -9.79
C VAL A 46 1.93 17.41 -9.63
N LYS A 47 1.14 17.83 -10.62
CA LYS A 47 0.30 19.04 -10.58
C LYS A 47 -0.75 18.99 -9.47
N GLY A 48 -1.37 17.81 -9.27
CA GLY A 48 -2.31 17.57 -8.17
C GLY A 48 -1.65 17.49 -6.80
N GLY A 49 -0.31 17.51 -6.75
CA GLY A 49 0.46 17.36 -5.52
C GLY A 49 0.21 16.01 -4.84
N THR A 50 -0.20 14.99 -5.59
CA THR A 50 -0.42 13.63 -5.09
C THR A 50 0.90 12.94 -4.78
N ALA A 51 1.91 13.18 -5.62
CA ALA A 51 3.28 12.66 -5.51
C ALA A 51 4.26 13.61 -6.20
N THR A 52 5.55 13.44 -5.92
CA THR A 52 6.61 14.12 -6.67
C THR A 52 7.10 13.28 -7.84
N GLY A 53 7.76 13.91 -8.83
CA GLY A 53 8.38 13.21 -9.95
C GLY A 53 9.33 12.08 -9.50
N PRO A 54 10.29 12.34 -8.60
CA PRO A 54 11.21 11.30 -8.08
C PRO A 54 10.50 10.12 -7.41
N MET A 55 9.43 10.34 -6.65
CA MET A 55 8.63 9.25 -6.06
C MET A 55 8.04 8.35 -7.14
N LEU A 56 7.46 8.95 -8.18
CA LEU A 56 6.86 8.23 -9.30
C LEU A 56 7.90 7.46 -10.12
N ASP A 57 9.07 8.06 -10.37
CA ASP A 57 10.19 7.42 -11.06
C ASP A 57 10.71 6.21 -10.28
N PHE A 58 10.82 6.33 -8.96
CA PHE A 58 11.20 5.23 -8.09
C PHE A 58 10.20 4.07 -8.17
N LEU A 59 8.90 4.35 -8.07
CA LEU A 59 7.87 3.31 -8.11
C LEU A 59 7.80 2.63 -9.50
N ALA A 60 7.95 3.39 -10.59
CA ALA A 60 8.03 2.85 -11.93
C ALA A 60 9.26 1.94 -12.10
N ALA A 61 10.41 2.34 -11.54
CA ALA A 61 11.62 1.54 -11.54
C ALA A 61 11.44 0.24 -10.74
N CYS A 62 10.73 0.27 -9.59
CA CYS A 62 10.42 -0.95 -8.83
C CYS A 62 9.76 -2.01 -9.71
N LEU A 63 8.65 -1.68 -10.35
CA LEU A 63 7.94 -2.64 -11.21
C LEU A 63 8.76 -3.04 -12.44
N ARG A 64 9.42 -2.08 -13.09
CA ARG A 64 10.24 -2.36 -14.27
C ARG A 64 11.31 -3.41 -14.00
N TYR A 65 11.91 -3.38 -12.81
CA TYR A 65 12.97 -4.29 -12.38
C TYR A 65 12.49 -5.39 -11.40
N GLY A 66 11.22 -5.78 -11.50
CA GLY A 66 10.69 -6.95 -10.80
C GLY A 66 10.58 -6.83 -9.28
N VAL A 67 10.59 -5.60 -8.75
CA VAL A 67 10.32 -5.35 -7.32
C VAL A 67 8.82 -5.13 -7.14
N SER A 68 8.20 -6.00 -6.37
CA SER A 68 6.76 -5.94 -6.12
C SER A 68 6.38 -4.74 -5.25
N VAL A 69 5.20 -4.17 -5.54
CA VAL A 69 4.69 -2.97 -4.87
C VAL A 69 3.27 -3.20 -4.40
N CYS A 70 3.00 -2.83 -3.16
CA CYS A 70 1.65 -2.78 -2.62
C CYS A 70 1.18 -1.34 -2.40
N VAL A 71 0.05 -0.96 -3.00
CA VAL A 71 -0.57 0.35 -2.79
C VAL A 71 -1.70 0.23 -1.78
N ALA A 72 -1.49 0.80 -0.61
CA ALA A 72 -2.38 0.72 0.54
C ALA A 72 -3.17 2.02 0.76
N GLY A 73 -4.30 1.94 1.42
CA GLY A 73 -5.10 3.11 1.81
C GLY A 73 -6.59 2.82 1.92
N ALA A 74 -7.36 3.77 2.38
CA ALA A 74 -8.83 3.67 2.50
C ALA A 74 -9.52 3.70 1.11
N THR A 75 -10.83 3.46 1.11
CA THR A 75 -11.67 3.66 -0.09
C THR A 75 -11.57 5.12 -0.56
N GLY A 76 -11.47 5.34 -1.87
CA GLY A 76 -11.38 6.69 -2.45
C GLY A 76 -10.01 7.36 -2.36
N SER A 77 -8.99 6.70 -1.76
CA SER A 77 -7.65 7.27 -1.61
C SER A 77 -6.83 7.32 -2.92
N GLY A 78 -7.31 6.71 -4.00
CA GLY A 78 -6.63 6.71 -5.29
C GLY A 78 -5.71 5.51 -5.56
N LYS A 79 -5.81 4.43 -4.77
CA LYS A 79 -4.99 3.20 -4.94
C LYS A 79 -5.00 2.67 -6.37
N THR A 80 -6.20 2.40 -6.90
CA THR A 80 -6.37 1.87 -8.26
C THR A 80 -5.83 2.82 -9.32
N THR A 81 -5.93 4.14 -9.11
CA THR A 81 -5.40 5.15 -10.03
C THR A 81 -3.87 5.13 -10.06
N VAL A 82 -3.22 5.05 -8.88
CA VAL A 82 -1.76 4.92 -8.78
C VAL A 82 -1.30 3.61 -9.40
N ALA A 83 -1.97 2.48 -9.07
CA ALA A 83 -1.63 1.17 -9.62
C ALA A 83 -1.83 1.13 -11.15
N GLY A 84 -2.92 1.68 -11.67
CA GLY A 84 -3.17 1.78 -13.11
C GLY A 84 -2.08 2.57 -13.82
N TRP A 85 -1.71 3.74 -13.29
CA TRP A 85 -0.61 4.53 -13.85
C TRP A 85 0.71 3.75 -13.86
N LEU A 86 1.06 3.10 -12.74
CA LEU A 86 2.28 2.29 -12.67
C LEU A 86 2.33 1.22 -13.76
N LEU A 87 1.21 0.55 -14.04
CA LEU A 87 1.14 -0.45 -15.10
C LEU A 87 1.33 0.14 -16.51
N THR A 88 0.94 1.41 -16.72
CA THR A 88 1.21 2.07 -18.00
C THR A 88 2.69 2.36 -18.25
N THR A 89 3.53 2.35 -17.19
CA THR A 89 4.98 2.55 -17.30
C THR A 89 5.74 1.29 -17.71
N ILE A 90 5.09 0.13 -17.72
CA ILE A 90 5.71 -1.15 -18.08
C ILE A 90 6.01 -1.16 -19.58
N PRO A 91 7.23 -1.53 -20.00
CA PRO A 91 7.60 -1.61 -21.41
C PRO A 91 6.74 -2.60 -22.21
N ASP A 92 6.55 -2.33 -23.50
CA ASP A 92 5.70 -3.13 -24.41
C ASP A 92 6.15 -4.58 -24.57
N ASN A 93 7.45 -4.85 -24.40
CA ASN A 93 8.04 -6.19 -24.47
C ASN A 93 7.83 -7.02 -23.18
N LYS A 94 7.17 -6.48 -22.18
CA LYS A 94 6.82 -7.18 -20.95
C LYS A 94 5.34 -7.53 -20.92
N ARG A 95 5.05 -8.77 -20.50
CA ARG A 95 3.67 -9.24 -20.38
C ARG A 95 3.08 -8.88 -19.02
N ILE A 96 1.88 -8.29 -19.06
CA ILE A 96 1.09 -7.95 -17.88
C ILE A 96 -0.11 -8.90 -17.80
N PHE A 97 -0.34 -9.48 -16.65
CA PHE A 97 -1.55 -10.25 -16.35
C PHE A 97 -2.31 -9.56 -15.23
N THR A 98 -3.57 -9.13 -15.48
CA THR A 98 -4.39 -8.47 -14.47
C THR A 98 -5.49 -9.39 -13.97
N ILE A 99 -5.71 -9.36 -12.66
CA ILE A 99 -6.77 -10.09 -11.96
C ILE A 99 -7.64 -9.06 -11.25
N GLU A 100 -8.82 -8.81 -11.79
CA GLU A 100 -9.73 -7.79 -11.28
C GLU A 100 -11.01 -8.42 -10.72
N ASN A 101 -11.56 -7.82 -9.67
CA ASN A 101 -12.69 -8.41 -8.97
C ASN A 101 -14.02 -7.92 -9.58
N GLY A 102 -14.72 -8.84 -10.23
CA GLY A 102 -16.06 -8.65 -10.76
C GLY A 102 -16.18 -7.67 -11.92
N SER A 103 -15.22 -6.81 -12.20
CA SER A 103 -15.24 -5.89 -13.36
C SER A 103 -13.87 -5.36 -13.71
N ARG A 104 -13.70 -5.02 -14.99
CA ARG A 104 -12.49 -4.41 -15.51
C ARG A 104 -12.47 -2.91 -15.16
N GLU A 105 -11.45 -2.50 -14.38
CA GLU A 105 -11.17 -1.10 -14.05
C GLU A 105 -9.93 -0.58 -14.79
N LEU A 106 -9.03 -1.48 -15.21
CA LEU A 106 -7.78 -1.16 -15.88
C LEU A 106 -7.95 -1.25 -17.40
N ASP A 107 -7.47 -0.23 -18.11
CA ASP A 107 -7.37 -0.24 -19.57
C ASP A 107 -5.92 0.00 -19.98
N LEU A 108 -5.22 -1.10 -20.23
CA LEU A 108 -3.76 -1.11 -20.42
C LEU A 108 -3.34 -1.48 -21.86
N VAL A 109 -4.30 -1.84 -22.71
CA VAL A 109 -3.99 -2.17 -24.10
C VAL A 109 -3.56 -0.91 -24.83
N ARG A 110 -2.40 -0.98 -25.45
CA ARG A 110 -1.84 0.11 -26.27
C ARG A 110 -1.87 -0.26 -27.73
N GLU A 111 -2.28 0.68 -28.53
CA GLU A 111 -2.33 0.53 -29.98
C GLU A 111 -1.43 1.56 -30.65
N LYS A 112 -0.72 1.12 -31.66
CA LYS A 112 0.08 1.95 -32.54
C LYS A 112 -0.23 1.56 -33.99
N ASP A 113 -0.60 2.54 -34.79
CA ASP A 113 -0.98 2.34 -36.21
C ASP A 113 -2.08 1.26 -36.38
N GLY A 114 -3.08 1.25 -35.50
CA GLY A 114 -4.19 0.30 -35.51
C GLY A 114 -3.83 -1.13 -35.11
N ARG A 115 -2.64 -1.34 -34.55
CA ARG A 115 -2.17 -2.65 -34.04
C ARG A 115 -1.83 -2.60 -32.57
N VAL A 116 -2.23 -3.64 -31.84
CA VAL A 116 -1.83 -3.79 -30.43
C VAL A 116 -0.31 -3.98 -30.36
N CYS A 117 0.36 -3.15 -29.57
CA CYS A 117 1.82 -3.13 -29.45
C CYS A 117 2.36 -3.66 -28.12
N ASN A 118 1.50 -3.97 -27.14
CA ASN A 118 1.90 -4.55 -25.86
C ASN A 118 1.18 -5.87 -25.55
N SER A 119 1.68 -6.63 -24.58
CA SER A 119 1.09 -7.92 -24.17
C SER A 119 0.38 -7.76 -22.83
N VAL A 120 -0.95 -7.68 -22.86
CA VAL A 120 -1.78 -7.58 -21.65
C VAL A 120 -2.88 -8.63 -21.67
N ILE A 121 -3.00 -9.39 -20.59
CA ILE A 121 -4.07 -10.35 -20.38
C ILE A 121 -4.92 -9.82 -19.22
N HIS A 122 -6.14 -9.38 -19.54
CA HIS A 122 -7.11 -8.95 -18.55
C HIS A 122 -8.01 -10.11 -18.11
N THR A 123 -8.04 -10.40 -16.82
CA THR A 123 -8.96 -11.40 -16.26
C THR A 123 -9.83 -10.79 -15.17
N ILE A 124 -11.00 -11.38 -14.99
CA ILE A 124 -12.01 -10.92 -14.04
C ILE A 124 -12.54 -12.12 -13.28
N THR A 125 -12.67 -11.99 -11.95
CA THR A 125 -13.35 -12.99 -11.14
C THR A 125 -14.82 -13.08 -11.51
N ARG A 126 -15.37 -14.25 -11.36
CA ARG A 126 -16.79 -14.51 -11.67
C ARG A 126 -17.43 -15.33 -10.55
N GLU A 127 -18.45 -14.78 -9.93
CA GLU A 127 -19.33 -15.49 -9.04
C GLU A 127 -20.44 -16.19 -9.86
N SER A 128 -20.80 -17.41 -9.49
CA SER A 128 -21.86 -18.21 -10.08
C SER A 128 -22.75 -18.78 -8.99
N GLU A 129 -24.04 -18.99 -9.29
CA GLU A 129 -24.96 -19.72 -8.41
C GLU A 129 -24.48 -21.14 -8.14
N ASN A 130 -23.78 -21.75 -9.08
CA ASN A 130 -23.07 -23.00 -8.89
C ASN A 130 -21.64 -22.72 -8.41
N ALA A 131 -21.35 -22.99 -7.14
CA ALA A 131 -20.05 -22.77 -6.52
C ALA A 131 -18.88 -23.43 -7.29
N LYS A 132 -19.11 -24.55 -7.99
CA LYS A 132 -18.11 -25.23 -8.82
C LYS A 132 -17.70 -24.44 -10.08
N GLN A 133 -18.49 -23.44 -10.44
CA GLN A 133 -18.22 -22.57 -11.59
C GLN A 133 -17.69 -21.20 -11.16
N ASN A 134 -17.45 -20.99 -9.87
CA ASN A 134 -16.81 -19.77 -9.40
C ASN A 134 -15.37 -19.69 -9.92
N ILE A 135 -15.01 -18.51 -10.36
CA ILE A 135 -13.64 -18.15 -10.73
C ILE A 135 -13.20 -17.09 -9.77
N ASP A 136 -12.38 -17.48 -8.80
CA ASP A 136 -11.83 -16.57 -7.78
C ASP A 136 -10.42 -16.07 -8.14
N GLN A 137 -9.86 -15.23 -7.30
CA GLN A 137 -8.54 -14.66 -7.51
C GLN A 137 -7.42 -15.69 -7.38
N ASP A 138 -7.56 -16.67 -6.46
CA ASP A 138 -6.58 -17.75 -6.30
C ASP A 138 -6.45 -18.58 -7.59
N MET A 139 -7.57 -18.99 -8.16
CA MET A 139 -7.61 -19.74 -9.43
C MET A 139 -6.96 -18.94 -10.57
N LEU A 140 -7.24 -17.64 -10.64
CA LEU A 140 -6.66 -16.77 -11.67
C LEU A 140 -5.17 -16.53 -11.46
N LEU A 141 -4.67 -16.52 -10.21
CA LEU A 141 -3.25 -16.47 -9.92
C LEU A 141 -2.55 -17.76 -10.35
N ASP A 142 -3.11 -18.93 -10.04
CA ASP A 142 -2.58 -20.22 -10.50
C ASP A 142 -2.53 -20.29 -12.05
N MET A 143 -3.52 -19.72 -12.70
CA MET A 143 -3.53 -19.62 -14.17
C MET A 143 -2.48 -18.63 -14.67
N ALA A 144 -2.31 -17.48 -14.01
CA ALA A 144 -1.34 -16.47 -14.40
C ALA A 144 0.06 -17.06 -14.54
N LEU A 145 0.49 -17.91 -13.59
CA LEU A 145 1.81 -18.55 -13.60
C LEU A 145 2.07 -19.41 -14.85
N ARG A 146 1.01 -19.86 -15.55
CA ARG A 146 1.11 -20.64 -16.80
C ARG A 146 1.24 -19.77 -18.06
N TYR A 147 1.00 -18.46 -17.92
CA TYR A 147 1.06 -17.50 -19.03
C TYR A 147 2.39 -16.74 -19.11
N HIS A 148 3.34 -17.08 -18.26
CA HIS A 148 4.67 -16.46 -18.18
C HIS A 148 4.62 -14.92 -18.17
N PRO A 149 3.87 -14.29 -17.25
CA PRO A 149 3.83 -12.84 -17.16
C PRO A 149 5.10 -12.30 -16.49
N ASP A 150 5.57 -11.12 -16.94
CA ASP A 150 6.59 -10.37 -16.21
C ASP A 150 6.00 -9.69 -14.98
N ILE A 151 4.76 -9.20 -15.12
CA ILE A 151 4.03 -8.49 -14.06
C ILE A 151 2.65 -9.10 -13.87
N ILE A 152 2.31 -9.41 -12.62
CA ILE A 152 0.97 -9.80 -12.22
C ILE A 152 0.36 -8.65 -11.41
N CYS A 153 -0.81 -8.18 -11.83
CA CYS A 153 -1.58 -7.19 -11.09
C CYS A 153 -2.79 -7.86 -10.42
N VAL A 154 -2.75 -7.97 -9.10
CA VAL A 154 -3.93 -8.32 -8.30
C VAL A 154 -4.62 -7.01 -7.93
N GLY A 155 -5.76 -6.71 -8.57
CA GLY A 155 -6.43 -5.41 -8.46
C GLY A 155 -6.70 -5.00 -7.01
N GLU A 156 -7.11 -5.95 -6.17
CA GLU A 156 -7.24 -5.73 -4.73
C GLU A 156 -7.14 -7.04 -3.96
N MET A 157 -6.27 -7.09 -2.95
CA MET A 157 -6.20 -8.22 -2.01
C MET A 157 -7.19 -8.01 -0.87
N ARG A 158 -8.12 -8.95 -0.70
CA ARG A 158 -9.18 -8.93 0.32
C ARG A 158 -9.26 -10.19 1.17
N SER A 159 -8.70 -11.30 0.69
CA SER A 159 -8.84 -12.62 1.29
C SER A 159 -7.57 -13.46 1.14
N ALA A 160 -7.74 -14.75 1.01
CA ALA A 160 -6.69 -15.76 0.99
C ALA A 160 -5.76 -15.67 -0.22
N GLU A 161 -6.18 -15.01 -1.30
CA GLU A 161 -5.36 -14.74 -2.50
C GLU A 161 -4.04 -14.00 -2.18
N ALA A 162 -3.97 -13.37 -0.99
CA ALA A 162 -2.75 -12.76 -0.50
C ALA A 162 -1.59 -13.77 -0.40
N TYR A 163 -1.89 -15.03 -0.08
CA TYR A 163 -0.87 -16.09 -0.02
C TYR A 163 -0.35 -16.43 -1.41
N ALA A 164 -1.22 -16.66 -2.38
CA ALA A 164 -0.81 -16.96 -3.75
C ALA A 164 -0.07 -15.77 -4.40
N ALA A 165 -0.47 -14.53 -4.08
CA ALA A 165 0.19 -13.32 -4.58
C ALA A 165 1.62 -13.18 -4.04
N GLN A 166 1.86 -13.50 -2.74
CA GLN A 166 3.20 -13.45 -2.18
C GLN A 166 4.08 -14.58 -2.74
N GLU A 167 3.54 -15.78 -2.97
CA GLU A 167 4.26 -16.86 -3.62
C GLU A 167 4.69 -16.46 -5.05
N ALA A 168 3.78 -15.88 -5.85
CA ALA A 168 4.10 -15.39 -7.18
C ALA A 168 5.24 -14.35 -7.16
N ALA A 169 5.22 -13.41 -6.19
CA ALA A 169 6.26 -12.41 -6.04
C ALA A 169 7.63 -12.99 -5.67
N ARG A 170 7.65 -14.08 -4.90
CA ARG A 170 8.89 -14.75 -4.48
C ARG A 170 9.44 -15.72 -5.53
N THR A 171 8.63 -16.12 -6.49
CA THR A 171 9.02 -17.00 -7.60
C THR A 171 9.46 -16.24 -8.85
N GLY A 172 9.73 -14.95 -8.76
CA GLY A 172 10.37 -14.15 -9.80
C GLY A 172 9.46 -13.24 -10.60
N HIS A 173 8.16 -13.17 -10.26
CA HIS A 173 7.23 -12.24 -10.91
C HIS A 173 7.22 -10.88 -10.17
N GLY A 174 7.15 -9.79 -10.91
CA GLY A 174 6.80 -8.49 -10.30
C GLY A 174 5.29 -8.49 -9.99
N VAL A 175 4.92 -8.28 -8.72
CA VAL A 175 3.51 -8.22 -8.33
C VAL A 175 3.13 -6.81 -7.92
N LEU A 176 2.08 -6.28 -8.53
CA LEU A 176 1.44 -5.04 -8.11
C LEU A 176 0.06 -5.37 -7.53
N THR A 177 -0.23 -4.82 -6.36
CA THR A 177 -1.54 -5.01 -5.75
C THR A 177 -2.03 -3.78 -5.01
N THR A 178 -3.32 -3.74 -4.71
CA THR A 178 -3.89 -2.76 -3.78
C THR A 178 -4.50 -3.46 -2.57
N ILE A 179 -4.51 -2.78 -1.42
CA ILE A 179 -5.06 -3.31 -0.18
C ILE A 179 -5.67 -2.20 0.68
N HIS A 180 -6.71 -2.51 1.41
CA HIS A 180 -7.23 -1.61 2.45
C HIS A 180 -6.39 -1.70 3.70
N SER A 181 -5.75 -0.59 4.09
CA SER A 181 -4.95 -0.46 5.31
C SER A 181 -4.93 0.98 5.80
N ASN A 182 -4.52 1.18 7.06
CA ASN A 182 -4.50 2.49 7.71
C ASN A 182 -3.09 3.12 7.78
N SER A 183 -2.04 2.38 7.42
CA SER A 183 -0.65 2.86 7.32
C SER A 183 0.20 1.90 6.51
N SER A 184 1.39 2.33 6.09
CA SER A 184 2.35 1.46 5.39
C SER A 184 2.73 0.25 6.25
N GLN A 185 3.10 0.46 7.48
CA GLN A 185 3.51 -0.63 8.39
C GLN A 185 2.37 -1.60 8.72
N ALA A 186 1.14 -1.09 8.91
CA ALA A 186 -0.03 -1.93 9.15
C ALA A 186 -0.38 -2.81 7.93
N THR A 187 0.09 -2.44 6.74
CA THR A 187 -0.18 -3.16 5.51
C THR A 187 0.41 -4.57 5.52
N TRP A 188 1.65 -4.74 5.94
CA TRP A 188 2.26 -6.08 6.05
C TRP A 188 1.52 -6.96 7.06
N ARG A 189 1.15 -6.40 8.22
CA ARG A 189 0.32 -7.13 9.20
C ARG A 189 -1.04 -7.53 8.63
N ARG A 190 -1.62 -6.66 7.81
CA ARG A 190 -2.88 -6.97 7.12
C ARG A 190 -2.70 -8.11 6.12
N MET A 191 -1.60 -8.16 5.36
CA MET A 191 -1.28 -9.26 4.45
C MET A 191 -1.15 -10.59 5.21
N VAL A 192 -0.43 -10.61 6.34
CA VAL A 192 -0.34 -11.79 7.22
C VAL A 192 -1.73 -12.27 7.63
N THR A 193 -2.59 -11.36 8.11
CA THR A 193 -3.97 -11.69 8.49
C THR A 193 -4.76 -12.32 7.32
N LEU A 194 -4.55 -11.85 6.09
CA LEU A 194 -5.22 -12.40 4.92
C LEU A 194 -4.67 -13.78 4.55
N CYS A 195 -3.36 -13.98 4.60
CA CYS A 195 -2.72 -15.28 4.35
C CYS A 195 -3.22 -16.36 5.33
N LYS A 196 -3.42 -16.00 6.60
CA LYS A 196 -3.92 -16.91 7.65
C LYS A 196 -5.36 -17.41 7.41
N ARG A 197 -6.11 -16.82 6.50
CA ARG A 197 -7.47 -17.31 6.18
C ARG A 197 -7.48 -18.69 5.54
N LYS A 198 -6.39 -19.10 4.93
CA LYS A 198 -6.27 -20.38 4.22
C LYS A 198 -5.08 -21.23 4.70
N HIS A 199 -4.07 -20.60 5.27
CA HIS A 199 -2.82 -21.25 5.63
C HIS A 199 -2.48 -21.01 7.10
N GLU A 200 -2.40 -22.09 7.87
CA GLU A 200 -1.99 -22.06 9.27
C GLU A 200 -0.45 -22.05 9.34
N MET A 201 0.11 -20.86 9.58
CA MET A 201 1.54 -20.65 9.75
C MET A 201 1.76 -19.64 10.87
N ALA A 202 2.96 -19.70 11.49
CA ALA A 202 3.36 -18.71 12.50
C ALA A 202 3.37 -17.29 11.91
N ASP A 203 2.96 -16.31 12.71
CA ASP A 203 2.87 -14.90 12.28
C ASP A 203 4.22 -14.37 11.79
N ASP A 204 5.32 -14.71 12.48
CA ASP A 204 6.67 -14.27 12.11
C ASP A 204 7.09 -14.87 10.77
N THR A 205 6.82 -16.16 10.52
CA THR A 205 7.09 -16.79 9.23
C THR A 205 6.30 -16.10 8.10
N LEU A 206 4.99 -15.87 8.28
CA LEU A 206 4.19 -15.16 7.29
C LEU A 206 4.65 -13.71 7.12
N MET A 207 5.11 -13.06 8.19
CA MET A 207 5.63 -11.70 8.12
C MET A 207 6.92 -11.65 7.27
N ASP A 208 7.81 -12.62 7.41
CA ASP A 208 9.00 -12.72 6.56
C ASP A 208 8.61 -12.92 5.09
N LEU A 209 7.70 -13.85 4.83
CA LEU A 209 7.22 -14.13 3.47
C LEU A 209 6.60 -12.90 2.80
N VAL A 210 5.73 -12.17 3.50
CA VAL A 210 5.06 -10.99 2.90
C VAL A 210 5.99 -9.78 2.79
N THR A 211 6.96 -9.59 3.68
CA THR A 211 7.93 -8.51 3.59
C THR A 211 8.97 -8.76 2.51
N GLU A 212 9.40 -10.01 2.31
CA GLU A 212 10.24 -10.42 1.19
C GLU A 212 9.53 -10.24 -0.16
N ALA A 213 8.26 -10.67 -0.23
CA ALA A 213 7.42 -10.59 -1.42
C ALA A 213 7.11 -9.14 -1.82
N PHE A 214 6.69 -8.33 -0.87
CA PHE A 214 6.30 -6.93 -1.05
C PHE A 214 7.20 -5.99 -0.24
N PRO A 215 8.46 -5.80 -0.66
CA PRO A 215 9.37 -4.93 0.07
C PRO A 215 8.93 -3.46 0.05
N ILE A 216 8.13 -3.05 -0.94
CA ILE A 216 7.67 -1.67 -1.09
C ILE A 216 6.17 -1.56 -0.80
N VAL A 217 5.85 -0.69 0.14
CA VAL A 217 4.47 -0.29 0.43
C VAL A 217 4.31 1.21 0.23
N VAL A 218 3.27 1.57 -0.52
CA VAL A 218 2.84 2.96 -0.78
C VAL A 218 1.55 3.20 -0.03
N PHE A 219 1.52 4.15 0.87
CA PHE A 219 0.30 4.51 1.60
C PHE A 219 -0.32 5.78 1.03
N ALA A 220 -1.51 5.65 0.46
CA ALA A 220 -2.28 6.75 -0.13
C ALA A 220 -3.49 7.11 0.75
N LYS A 221 -3.77 8.40 0.88
CA LYS A 221 -4.90 8.92 1.66
C LYS A 221 -5.61 10.04 0.90
N GLN A 222 -6.94 10.07 1.01
CA GLN A 222 -7.72 11.25 0.70
C GLN A 222 -7.81 12.11 1.96
N LEU A 223 -7.39 13.35 1.87
CA LEU A 223 -7.43 14.31 2.97
C LEU A 223 -8.83 14.99 3.03
N GLU A 224 -9.08 15.78 4.09
CA GLU A 224 -10.37 16.43 4.31
C GLU A 224 -10.72 17.45 3.21
N ASP A 225 -9.73 18.09 2.60
CA ASP A 225 -9.88 18.97 1.44
C ASP A 225 -10.15 18.22 0.12
N LYS A 226 -10.41 16.89 0.21
CA LYS A 226 -10.63 15.97 -0.92
C LYS A 226 -9.39 15.75 -1.80
N SER A 227 -8.26 16.39 -1.50
CA SER A 227 -7.01 16.09 -2.18
C SER A 227 -6.53 14.67 -1.85
N ARG A 228 -5.88 14.01 -2.81
CA ARG A 228 -5.29 12.68 -2.63
C ARG A 228 -3.79 12.82 -2.57
N LYS A 229 -3.17 12.19 -1.58
CA LYS A 229 -1.73 12.26 -1.36
C LYS A 229 -1.16 10.86 -1.15
N ILE A 230 0.01 10.60 -1.72
CA ILE A 230 0.86 9.52 -1.24
C ILE A 230 1.48 10.03 0.07
N MET A 231 0.97 9.52 1.18
CA MET A 231 1.41 9.96 2.51
C MET A 231 2.79 9.41 2.86
N GLU A 232 3.09 8.20 2.37
CA GLU A 232 4.31 7.52 2.72
C GLU A 232 4.67 6.47 1.67
N ILE A 233 5.96 6.31 1.41
CA ILE A 233 6.54 5.16 0.72
C ILE A 233 7.56 4.56 1.67
N MET A 234 7.37 3.29 2.00
CA MET A 234 8.29 2.52 2.85
C MET A 234 8.88 1.36 2.08
N ASP A 235 10.12 1.07 2.44
CA ASP A 235 10.79 -0.16 2.09
C ASP A 235 10.97 -1.01 3.38
N CYS A 236 10.86 -2.33 3.27
CA CYS A 236 11.13 -3.26 4.35
C CYS A 236 12.28 -4.18 3.95
N GLU A 237 13.31 -4.20 4.78
CA GLU A 237 14.49 -5.01 4.61
C GLU A 237 14.57 -6.07 5.72
N ILE A 238 14.87 -7.31 5.35
CA ILE A 238 15.19 -8.39 6.31
C ILE A 238 16.70 -8.43 6.44
N LEU A 239 17.19 -8.14 7.64
CA LEU A 239 18.62 -8.15 7.94
C LEU A 239 19.14 -9.59 8.05
N PRO A 240 20.46 -9.82 7.92
CA PRO A 240 21.06 -11.15 8.13
C PRO A 240 20.79 -11.76 9.51
N THR A 241 20.44 -10.92 10.49
CA THR A 241 20.03 -11.34 11.84
C THR A 241 18.61 -11.90 11.88
N GLY A 242 17.83 -11.80 10.80
CA GLY A 242 16.40 -12.10 10.76
C GLY A 242 15.51 -10.93 11.24
N GLU A 243 16.10 -9.82 11.68
CA GLU A 243 15.36 -8.64 12.09
C GLU A 243 14.82 -7.89 10.86
N ARG A 244 13.57 -7.39 10.94
CA ARG A 244 12.94 -6.58 9.91
C ARG A 244 13.15 -5.09 10.20
N ARG A 245 13.77 -4.40 9.25
CA ARG A 245 13.97 -2.95 9.30
C ARG A 245 13.02 -2.24 8.35
N TYR A 246 12.13 -1.43 8.92
CA TYR A 246 11.21 -0.58 8.18
C TYR A 246 11.87 0.77 7.90
N ASN A 247 11.98 1.13 6.65
CA ASN A 247 12.69 2.32 6.19
C ASN A 247 11.73 3.25 5.42
N THR A 248 11.42 4.40 5.98
CA THR A 248 10.62 5.42 5.31
C THR A 248 11.47 6.14 4.26
N LEU A 249 11.14 5.97 2.98
CA LEU A 249 11.82 6.62 1.87
C LEU A 249 11.28 8.03 1.62
N TYR A 250 9.96 8.15 1.62
CA TYR A 250 9.26 9.42 1.40
C TYR A 250 8.10 9.57 2.37
N HIS A 251 7.88 10.80 2.80
CA HIS A 251 6.77 11.15 3.69
C HIS A 251 6.13 12.47 3.25
N PHE A 252 4.79 12.56 3.32
CA PHE A 252 4.06 13.81 3.12
C PHE A 252 3.88 14.51 4.47
N LYS A 253 4.58 15.61 4.66
CA LYS A 253 4.48 16.45 5.85
C LYS A 253 3.39 17.49 5.67
N ILE A 254 2.37 17.40 6.51
CA ILE A 254 1.34 18.45 6.60
C ILE A 254 1.94 19.62 7.39
N GLU A 255 1.95 20.81 6.80
CA GLU A 255 2.49 22.03 7.38
C GLU A 255 1.37 22.92 7.90
N GLU A 256 0.22 22.90 7.24
CA GLU A 256 -0.90 23.75 7.54
C GLU A 256 -2.21 22.98 7.27
N ASN A 257 -3.13 23.08 8.22
CA ASN A 257 -4.50 22.56 8.09
C ASN A 257 -5.45 23.60 8.65
N ARG A 258 -6.19 24.27 7.77
CA ARG A 258 -7.10 25.37 8.13
C ARG A 258 -8.50 25.10 7.61
N LEU A 259 -9.48 25.60 8.35
CA LEU A 259 -10.86 25.71 7.91
C LEU A 259 -11.12 27.15 7.47
N GLU A 260 -11.30 27.39 6.17
CA GLU A 260 -11.56 28.69 5.58
C GLU A 260 -12.90 28.62 4.82
N ASP A 261 -13.83 29.48 5.13
CA ASP A 261 -15.16 29.55 4.51
C ASP A 261 -15.90 28.21 4.48
N GLY A 262 -15.80 27.42 5.56
CA GLY A 262 -16.42 26.10 5.68
C GLY A 262 -15.73 25.01 4.84
N LYS A 263 -14.58 25.28 4.22
CA LYS A 263 -13.80 24.33 3.45
C LYS A 263 -12.44 24.10 4.09
N TYR A 264 -12.03 22.82 4.20
CA TYR A 264 -10.69 22.49 4.62
C TYR A 264 -9.67 22.86 3.53
N ARG A 265 -8.56 23.42 3.95
CA ARG A 265 -7.37 23.65 3.12
C ARG A 265 -6.16 23.04 3.80
N ILE A 266 -5.53 22.11 3.13
CA ILE A 266 -4.38 21.40 3.65
C ILE A 266 -3.17 21.69 2.75
N LYS A 267 -2.14 22.29 3.35
CA LYS A 267 -0.85 22.51 2.68
C LYS A 267 0.18 21.60 3.29
N GLY A 268 1.09 21.13 2.48
CA GLY A 268 2.18 20.28 2.89
C GLY A 268 3.09 19.98 1.72
N ARG A 269 4.16 19.27 1.99
CA ARG A 269 5.13 18.85 0.98
C ARG A 269 5.58 17.42 1.21
N HIS A 270 6.01 16.77 0.13
CA HIS A 270 6.70 15.50 0.21
C HIS A 270 8.17 15.74 0.52
N GLU A 271 8.68 14.99 1.50
CA GLU A 271 10.08 15.00 1.89
C GLU A 271 10.68 13.63 1.59
N ALA A 272 11.89 13.61 1.01
CA ALA A 272 12.72 12.41 0.98
C ALA A 272 13.36 12.26 2.37
N VAL A 273 13.14 11.11 3.01
CA VAL A 273 13.54 10.88 4.41
C VAL A 273 14.85 10.10 4.48
N ASN A 274 14.84 8.90 3.90
CA ASN A 274 16.00 8.02 3.89
C ASN A 274 16.32 7.54 2.47
N PRO A 275 17.57 7.16 2.21
CA PRO A 275 17.91 6.49 0.96
C PRO A 275 17.28 5.08 0.92
N ILE A 276 17.19 4.51 -0.29
CA ILE A 276 16.80 3.12 -0.51
C ILE A 276 17.77 2.18 0.22
N SER A 277 17.25 1.11 0.85
CA SER A 277 18.06 0.12 1.56
C SER A 277 19.11 -0.53 0.65
N GLU A 278 20.21 -1.01 1.24
CA GLU A 278 21.27 -1.67 0.48
C GLU A 278 20.76 -2.97 -0.17
N SER A 279 19.88 -3.69 0.51
CA SER A 279 19.26 -4.91 -0.02
C SER A 279 18.40 -4.62 -1.25
N LEU A 280 17.64 -3.52 -1.24
CA LEU A 280 16.84 -3.10 -2.39
C LEU A 280 17.72 -2.61 -3.55
N GLN A 281 18.80 -1.87 -3.28
CA GLN A 281 19.77 -1.46 -4.29
C GLN A 281 20.40 -2.69 -4.96
N LYS A 282 20.81 -3.68 -4.16
CA LYS A 282 21.35 -4.94 -4.67
C LYS A 282 20.32 -5.67 -5.55
N ARG A 283 19.06 -5.75 -5.11
CA ARG A 283 17.98 -6.38 -5.88
C ARG A 283 17.76 -5.71 -7.24
N PHE A 284 17.85 -4.38 -7.30
CA PHE A 284 17.78 -3.65 -8.58
C PHE A 284 18.91 -4.02 -9.53
N ILE A 285 20.15 -4.09 -9.03
CA ILE A 285 21.33 -4.47 -9.81
C ILE A 285 21.21 -5.92 -10.29
N ASP A 286 20.86 -6.83 -9.40
CA ASP A 286 20.70 -8.26 -9.72
C ASP A 286 19.62 -8.49 -10.78
N ASN A 287 18.61 -7.60 -10.85
CA ASN A 287 17.56 -7.60 -11.86
C ASN A 287 17.90 -6.75 -13.12
N GLY A 288 19.16 -6.38 -13.29
CA GLY A 288 19.67 -5.74 -14.50
C GLY A 288 19.46 -4.23 -14.58
N MET A 289 19.25 -3.53 -13.45
CA MET A 289 19.20 -2.07 -13.47
C MET A 289 20.60 -1.49 -13.74
N PRO A 290 20.78 -0.60 -14.75
CA PRO A 290 22.02 0.08 -14.97
C PRO A 290 22.44 0.94 -13.76
N GLN A 291 23.74 0.98 -13.49
CA GLN A 291 24.28 1.74 -12.34
C GLN A 291 23.94 3.23 -12.39
N GLU A 292 23.87 3.80 -13.60
CA GLU A 292 23.52 5.21 -13.81
C GLU A 292 22.06 5.47 -13.36
N VAL A 293 21.14 4.56 -13.66
CA VAL A 293 19.73 4.65 -13.25
C VAL A 293 19.63 4.54 -11.74
N LEU A 294 20.31 3.57 -11.13
CA LEU A 294 20.34 3.43 -9.67
C LEU A 294 20.88 4.68 -8.99
N THR A 295 21.98 5.26 -9.51
CA THR A 295 22.58 6.49 -8.97
C THR A 295 21.61 7.66 -9.00
N GLN A 296 20.79 7.76 -10.05
CA GLN A 296 19.73 8.79 -10.14
C GLN A 296 18.63 8.59 -9.10
N LEU A 297 18.22 7.33 -8.85
CA LEU A 297 17.21 7.00 -7.87
C LEU A 297 17.66 7.20 -6.42
N VAL A 298 18.89 6.84 -6.11
CA VAL A 298 19.48 6.99 -4.75
C VAL A 298 19.74 8.45 -4.42
N GLY A 299 19.80 9.31 -5.42
CA GLY A 299 20.23 10.71 -5.29
C GLY A 299 21.73 10.83 -5.06
N LYS A 300 22.34 11.92 -5.54
CA LYS A 300 23.71 12.26 -5.15
C LYS A 300 23.70 12.44 -3.63
N LYS A 301 24.48 11.64 -2.88
CA LYS A 301 24.75 11.89 -1.46
C LYS A 301 25.09 13.38 -1.35
N SER A 302 24.26 14.17 -0.69
CA SER A 302 24.63 15.52 -0.33
C SER A 302 25.91 15.40 0.49
N ALA A 303 27.00 15.96 -0.02
CA ALA A 303 28.27 15.97 0.71
C ALA A 303 27.98 16.53 2.11
N PRO A 304 28.55 15.94 3.17
CA PRO A 304 28.33 16.44 4.52
C PRO A 304 28.74 17.91 4.54
N SER A 305 27.82 18.79 4.91
CA SER A 305 28.10 20.20 5.09
C SER A 305 29.22 20.30 6.11
N LYS A 306 30.41 20.77 5.66
CA LYS A 306 31.51 21.09 6.55
C LYS A 306 31.00 22.16 7.51
N GLY A 307 30.66 21.75 8.72
CA GLY A 307 30.33 22.61 9.82
C GLY A 307 31.53 23.55 10.02
N LYS A 308 31.34 24.84 9.81
CA LYS A 308 32.30 25.86 10.23
C LYS A 308 32.40 25.78 11.75
N SER A 309 33.54 25.27 12.22
CA SER A 309 33.93 25.35 13.60
C SER A 309 34.28 26.83 13.91
N GLY A 310 33.31 27.55 14.45
CA GLY A 310 33.50 28.85 15.06
C GLY A 310 33.86 28.63 16.53
N SER A 311 35.15 28.65 16.83
CA SER A 311 35.67 28.73 18.18
C SER A 311 35.52 30.15 18.71
N SER A 312 34.82 30.30 19.84
CA SER A 312 34.98 31.43 20.75
C SER A 312 34.83 30.95 22.19
N PRO A 313 35.71 31.33 23.10
CA PRO A 313 35.77 30.80 24.45
C PRO A 313 34.78 31.54 25.37
N ALA A 314 33.91 30.82 26.03
CA ALA A 314 33.06 31.35 27.09
C ALA A 314 33.74 31.18 28.46
N LYS A 315 33.75 32.28 29.21
CA LYS A 315 34.29 32.43 30.54
C LYS A 315 33.55 31.57 31.57
N ALA A 316 34.32 31.06 32.54
CA ALA A 316 33.88 30.41 33.73
C ALA A 316 32.99 31.32 34.59
N GLY A 317 31.85 30.80 35.06
CA GLY A 317 30.97 31.43 36.03
C GLY A 317 30.56 30.40 37.06
N GLN A 318 30.70 30.78 38.31
CA GLN A 318 30.66 30.04 39.58
C GLN A 318 29.38 29.26 39.86
N ALA A 319 29.58 28.14 40.51
CA ALA A 319 28.54 27.27 41.12
C ALA A 319 27.91 27.88 42.38
N THR A 320 26.60 27.73 42.52
CA THR A 320 25.89 27.84 43.80
C THR A 320 25.05 26.58 44.05
N PRO A 321 24.94 26.11 45.31
CA PRO A 321 24.46 24.75 45.61
C PRO A 321 22.93 24.66 45.78
N ALA A 322 22.38 23.48 45.42
CA ALA A 322 20.97 23.11 45.57
C ALA A 322 20.56 22.82 47.02
N PRO A 323 19.29 23.04 47.38
CA PRO A 323 18.77 22.62 48.69
C PRO A 323 18.24 21.17 48.67
N LYS A 324 18.56 20.44 49.72
CA LYS A 324 18.06 19.10 50.05
C LYS A 324 16.59 19.15 50.43
N THR A 325 15.77 18.29 49.86
CA THR A 325 14.43 17.98 50.37
C THR A 325 14.30 16.51 50.73
N ARG A 326 13.64 16.29 51.86
CA ARG A 326 13.47 15.07 52.65
C ARG A 326 12.65 13.99 51.90
N SER A 327 13.08 12.76 52.12
CA SER A 327 12.32 11.52 51.88
C SER A 327 11.06 11.45 52.78
N ALA A 328 9.92 11.11 52.15
CA ALA A 328 8.75 10.60 52.87
C ALA A 328 8.46 9.19 52.36
N GLN A 329 8.59 8.23 53.27
CA GLN A 329 8.16 6.85 53.12
C GLN A 329 6.63 6.79 53.17
N SER A 330 5.99 6.08 52.24
CA SER A 330 4.61 5.63 52.40
C SER A 330 4.52 4.11 52.20
N LYS A 331 3.85 3.48 53.18
CA LYS A 331 3.58 2.05 53.33
C LYS A 331 2.71 1.47 52.20
N PRO A 332 2.81 0.16 51.94
CA PRO A 332 1.92 -0.54 50.98
C PRO A 332 0.56 -0.87 51.63
N PRO A 333 -0.53 -0.93 50.84
CA PRO A 333 -1.83 -1.37 51.33
C PRO A 333 -1.98 -2.89 51.38
N ALA A 334 -2.77 -3.35 52.32
CA ALA A 334 -3.06 -4.72 52.69
C ALA A 334 -3.95 -5.46 51.65
N LYS A 335 -3.83 -6.79 51.67
CA LYS A 335 -4.69 -7.75 50.92
C LYS A 335 -6.08 -7.79 51.58
N PRO A 336 -7.15 -7.99 50.77
CA PRO A 336 -8.42 -8.46 51.35
C PRO A 336 -8.48 -9.97 51.41
N GLU A 337 -9.09 -10.44 52.49
CA GLU A 337 -9.32 -11.82 52.88
C GLU A 337 -10.40 -12.51 52.06
N THR A 338 -10.23 -13.82 51.97
CA THR A 338 -11.15 -14.78 51.39
C THR A 338 -12.38 -14.98 52.29
N GLY A 339 -13.58 -14.78 51.76
CA GLY A 339 -14.85 -15.23 52.37
C GLY A 339 -15.40 -16.41 51.56
N LYS A 340 -15.56 -17.54 52.24
CA LYS A 340 -16.29 -18.72 51.80
C LYS A 340 -17.79 -18.56 52.12
N GLU A 341 -18.53 -19.41 51.43
CA GLU A 341 -19.93 -19.90 51.65
C GLU A 341 -20.87 -19.47 50.56
N GLY A 342 -21.62 -20.32 49.88
CA GLY A 342 -22.18 -21.60 50.15
C GLY A 342 -23.52 -21.68 49.45
N GLY A 343 -23.79 -22.80 48.82
CA GLY A 343 -25.12 -23.39 48.84
C GLY A 343 -26.13 -23.10 47.70
N GLU A 344 -26.44 -24.18 47.01
CA GLU A 344 -27.76 -24.71 46.61
C GLU A 344 -28.56 -24.07 45.45
N SER A 345 -28.66 -24.91 44.45
CA SER A 345 -29.83 -25.49 43.72
C SER A 345 -31.12 -24.67 43.63
N VAL A 346 -31.60 -24.39 42.46
CA VAL A 346 -32.75 -25.03 41.76
C VAL A 346 -32.60 -24.87 40.26
#